data_ac9540bb8b10e7e5836a9e891e6efae5
#
_entry.id   ac9540bb8b10e7e5836a9e891e6efae5
#
_cell.length_a   1.000
_cell.length_b   1.000
_cell.length_c   1.000
_cell.angle_alpha   90.00
_cell.angle_beta   90.00
_cell.angle_gamma   90.00
#
_symmetry.space_group_name_H-M   'P 1'
#
loop_
_entity.id
_entity.type
_entity.pdbx_description
1 polymer ?
#
loop_
_entity_poly.entity_id
_entity_poly.type
_entity_poly.pdbx_seq_one_letter_code
_entity_poly.pdbx_strand_id
1 'polypeptide(L)'
;MIKNSVEIESYRFVLEPSYKKDGSVHSWEILTKNVKKKNANGYLANESAFCFSALSDKEKIDLFNKQILTIEEIDASKLKLKPVSLNVDSLISDYIMNDKYISDYLKKQKNIAFEINEEFHEFNTKCCMSDLKCLSKLCPVWLDDFGRGLTSITIIQMFNFECIKIDKDYFWEIQYESKLFKILNEVKSYCNFVIVEGVETIEQKNKVHSVVDCACQGRLWMSDYYYVEI
;
A
#
# COMPACT_ATOMS: atom_id res chain seq x y z
N MET A 1 -3.21 12.54 38.68
CA MET A 1 -2.79 11.76 37.50
C MET A 1 -3.15 12.56 36.26
N ILE A 2 -2.17 13.19 35.66
CA ILE A 2 -2.33 14.00 34.46
C ILE A 2 -2.41 12.99 33.32
N LYS A 3 -3.60 12.82 32.72
CA LYS A 3 -3.71 12.15 31.41
C LYS A 3 -3.00 13.05 30.42
N ASN A 4 -1.82 12.65 29.98
CA ASN A 4 -1.21 13.20 28.80
C ASN A 4 -2.17 12.90 27.64
N SER A 5 -2.96 13.89 27.23
CA SER A 5 -3.59 13.89 25.93
C SER A 5 -2.45 13.85 24.92
N VAL A 6 -2.33 12.74 24.21
CA VAL A 6 -1.46 12.67 23.04
C VAL A 6 -2.02 13.73 22.10
N GLU A 7 -1.33 14.87 21.97
CA GLU A 7 -1.62 15.82 20.90
C GLU A 7 -1.47 15.03 19.62
N ILE A 8 -2.57 14.88 18.88
CA ILE A 8 -2.53 14.28 17.53
C ILE A 8 -1.54 15.13 16.75
N GLU A 9 -0.37 14.57 16.49
CA GLU A 9 0.62 15.21 15.64
C GLU A 9 -0.06 15.46 14.30
N SER A 10 0.13 16.66 13.75
CA SER A 10 -0.39 16.98 12.43
C SER A 10 0.18 15.97 11.42
N TYR A 11 -0.67 15.35 10.61
CA TYR A 11 -0.26 14.42 9.56
C TYR A 11 -0.60 14.99 8.19
N ARG A 12 -0.01 14.42 7.15
CA ARG A 12 -0.35 14.68 5.76
C ARG A 12 -0.40 13.38 4.97
N PHE A 13 -1.09 13.41 3.84
CA PHE A 13 -1.06 12.31 2.90
C PHE A 13 0.02 12.52 1.85
N VAL A 14 0.65 11.43 1.48
CA VAL A 14 1.67 11.37 0.44
C VAL A 14 1.34 10.23 -0.50
N LEU A 15 1.31 10.51 -1.79
CA LEU A 15 1.15 9.46 -2.81
C LEU A 15 2.54 9.07 -3.31
N GLU A 16 2.86 7.80 -3.10
CA GLU A 16 4.10 7.19 -3.58
C GLU A 16 3.84 6.44 -4.88
N PRO A 17 4.57 6.76 -5.98
CA PRO A 17 4.35 6.10 -7.26
C PRO A 17 5.07 4.78 -7.39
N SER A 18 4.48 3.83 -8.12
CA SER A 18 5.16 2.69 -8.69
C SER A 18 5.34 2.85 -10.20
N TYR A 19 6.50 2.50 -10.74
CA TYR A 19 6.87 2.73 -12.13
C TYR A 19 7.12 1.45 -12.89
N LYS A 20 6.56 1.36 -14.11
CA LYS A 20 6.86 0.31 -15.08
C LYS A 20 8.23 0.50 -15.72
N LYS A 21 8.69 -0.50 -16.47
CA LYS A 21 9.94 -0.50 -17.19
C LYS A 21 10.09 0.70 -18.15
N ASP A 22 9.01 1.08 -18.82
CA ASP A 22 8.96 2.18 -19.79
C ASP A 22 8.93 3.58 -19.13
N GLY A 23 8.96 3.65 -17.80
CA GLY A 23 8.89 4.89 -17.04
C GLY A 23 7.46 5.43 -16.84
N SER A 24 6.45 4.72 -17.28
CA SER A 24 5.06 5.10 -16.98
C SER A 24 4.68 4.71 -15.56
N VAL A 25 3.85 5.54 -14.90
CA VAL A 25 3.28 5.20 -13.59
C VAL A 25 2.34 4.01 -13.74
N HIS A 26 2.50 2.99 -12.89
CA HIS A 26 1.58 1.88 -12.75
C HIS A 26 0.44 2.25 -11.81
N SER A 27 0.79 2.68 -10.60
CA SER A 27 -0.13 2.97 -9.51
C SER A 27 0.47 3.98 -8.54
N TRP A 28 -0.35 4.40 -7.60
CA TRP A 28 0.03 5.22 -6.46
C TRP A 28 -0.36 4.49 -5.17
N GLU A 29 0.42 4.66 -4.12
CA GLU A 29 0.06 4.25 -2.76
C GLU A 29 -0.17 5.50 -1.92
N ILE A 30 -1.32 5.59 -1.22
CA ILE A 30 -1.56 6.70 -0.30
C ILE A 30 -1.03 6.37 1.09
N LEU A 31 -0.03 7.10 1.51
CA LEU A 31 0.63 6.96 2.79
C LEU A 31 0.26 8.11 3.73
N THR A 32 0.16 7.82 5.02
CA THR A 32 0.06 8.84 6.06
C THR A 32 1.44 9.08 6.66
N LYS A 33 1.88 10.34 6.70
CA LYS A 33 3.17 10.74 7.27
C LYS A 33 2.96 11.79 8.36
N ASN A 34 3.70 11.68 9.46
CA ASN A 34 3.70 12.73 10.49
C ASN A 34 4.33 14.01 9.95
N VAL A 35 3.66 15.14 10.20
CA VAL A 35 4.23 16.47 9.96
C VAL A 35 4.79 16.96 11.29
N LYS A 36 6.11 16.98 11.44
CA LYS A 36 6.74 17.57 12.61
C LYS A 36 6.59 19.09 12.57
N LYS A 37 6.16 19.68 13.68
CA LYS A 37 6.16 21.13 13.88
C LYS A 37 7.56 21.68 13.56
N LYS A 38 7.63 22.81 12.83
CA LYS A 38 8.89 23.55 12.67
C LYS A 38 9.49 23.82 14.05
N ASN A 39 10.75 23.45 14.25
CA ASN A 39 11.46 23.91 15.44
C ASN A 39 11.59 25.45 15.38
N ALA A 40 11.95 26.08 16.52
CA ALA A 40 12.08 27.54 16.62
C ALA A 40 13.01 28.17 15.56
N ASN A 41 13.85 27.35 14.89
CA ASN A 41 14.79 27.76 13.85
C ASN A 41 14.28 27.54 12.43
N GLY A 42 13.01 27.13 12.25
CA GLY A 42 12.39 26.98 10.93
C GLY A 42 12.76 25.71 10.15
N TYR A 43 13.58 24.81 10.73
CA TYR A 43 13.93 23.55 10.08
C TYR A 43 12.79 22.52 10.24
N LEU A 44 12.36 21.91 9.13
CA LEU A 44 11.50 20.74 9.15
C LEU A 44 12.34 19.56 9.66
N ALA A 45 11.95 18.96 10.78
CA ALA A 45 12.52 17.68 11.16
C ALA A 45 12.09 16.61 10.12
N ASN A 46 12.96 15.61 9.90
CA ASN A 46 12.66 14.51 8.99
C ASN A 46 11.30 13.90 9.27
N GLU A 47 10.54 13.60 8.22
CA GLU A 47 9.27 12.89 8.34
C GLU A 47 9.48 11.56 9.05
N SER A 48 8.68 11.31 10.07
CA SER A 48 8.66 10.01 10.75
C SER A 48 7.48 9.19 10.25
N ALA A 49 7.60 7.88 10.34
CA ALA A 49 6.48 6.98 10.09
C ALA A 49 5.31 7.36 11.02
N PHE A 50 4.10 7.31 10.49
CA PHE A 50 2.88 7.54 11.24
C PHE A 50 2.59 6.32 12.13
N CYS A 51 2.26 6.55 13.40
CA CYS A 51 2.03 5.48 14.36
C CYS A 51 0.54 5.09 14.38
N PHE A 52 0.14 4.18 13.50
CA PHE A 52 -1.25 3.70 13.43
C PHE A 52 -1.70 2.98 14.71
N SER A 53 -0.80 2.29 15.41
CA SER A 53 -1.12 1.58 16.66
C SER A 53 -1.49 2.50 17.82
N ALA A 54 -1.20 3.80 17.73
CA ALA A 54 -1.58 4.79 18.72
C ALA A 54 -3.01 5.30 18.55
N LEU A 55 -3.65 5.02 17.40
CA LEU A 55 -5.00 5.47 17.08
C LEU A 55 -6.05 4.52 17.69
N SER A 56 -7.15 5.10 18.17
CA SER A 56 -8.38 4.36 18.46
C SER A 56 -9.03 3.85 17.15
N ASP A 57 -9.90 2.85 17.26
CA ASP A 57 -10.62 2.29 16.10
C ASP A 57 -11.39 3.37 15.33
N LYS A 58 -12.03 4.30 16.05
CA LYS A 58 -12.73 5.43 15.43
C LYS A 58 -11.78 6.32 14.63
N GLU A 59 -10.60 6.65 15.19
CA GLU A 59 -9.63 7.49 14.49
C GLU A 59 -9.05 6.80 13.25
N LYS A 60 -8.88 5.48 13.28
CA LYS A 60 -8.47 4.70 12.11
C LYS A 60 -9.52 4.76 11.00
N ILE A 61 -10.81 4.59 11.35
CA ILE A 61 -11.93 4.70 10.40
C ILE A 61 -12.02 6.12 9.83
N ASP A 62 -11.92 7.15 10.69
CA ASP A 62 -11.94 8.55 10.26
C ASP A 62 -10.77 8.86 9.30
N LEU A 63 -9.58 8.31 9.58
CA LEU A 63 -8.41 8.45 8.72
C LEU A 63 -8.61 7.79 7.35
N PHE A 64 -9.13 6.57 7.34
CA PHE A 64 -9.46 5.86 6.10
C PHE A 64 -10.46 6.64 5.24
N ASN A 65 -11.53 7.17 5.85
CA ASN A 65 -12.49 8.00 5.14
C ASN A 65 -11.86 9.29 4.57
N LYS A 66 -10.95 9.92 5.31
CA LYS A 66 -10.20 11.09 4.82
C LYS A 66 -9.28 10.75 3.66
N GLN A 67 -8.63 9.58 3.67
CA GLN A 67 -7.84 9.12 2.52
C GLN A 67 -8.70 8.97 1.26
N ILE A 68 -9.90 8.37 1.38
CA ILE A 68 -10.86 8.25 0.27
C ILE A 68 -11.24 9.63 -0.29
N LEU A 69 -11.66 10.55 0.59
CA LEU A 69 -12.04 11.91 0.18
C LEU A 69 -10.87 12.63 -0.50
N THR A 70 -9.66 12.47 0.04
CA THR A 70 -8.45 13.03 -0.55
C THR A 70 -8.20 12.52 -1.97
N ILE A 71 -8.41 11.23 -2.22
CA ILE A 71 -8.25 10.64 -3.56
C ILE A 71 -9.27 11.24 -4.54
N GLU A 72 -10.50 11.51 -4.09
CA GLU A 72 -11.53 12.16 -4.93
C GLU A 72 -11.18 13.62 -5.29
N GLU A 73 -10.60 14.35 -4.35
CA GLU A 73 -10.25 15.76 -4.53
C GLU A 73 -9.03 15.96 -5.42
N ILE A 74 -8.16 14.95 -5.52
CA ILE A 74 -6.98 15.04 -6.39
C ILE A 74 -7.43 14.98 -7.85
N ASP A 75 -6.99 15.96 -8.62
CA ASP A 75 -7.22 15.99 -10.07
C ASP A 75 -6.76 14.67 -10.74
N ALA A 76 -7.71 13.99 -11.37
CA ALA A 76 -7.45 12.73 -12.07
C ALA A 76 -6.32 12.81 -13.10
N SER A 77 -6.05 13.99 -13.67
CA SER A 77 -4.93 14.21 -14.57
C SER A 77 -3.58 14.06 -13.86
N LYS A 78 -3.48 14.48 -12.59
CA LYS A 78 -2.27 14.33 -11.75
C LYS A 78 -1.99 12.86 -11.45
N LEU A 79 -3.03 12.10 -11.17
CA LEU A 79 -2.92 10.64 -10.95
C LEU A 79 -2.76 9.87 -12.26
N LYS A 80 -2.82 10.53 -13.43
CA LYS A 80 -2.76 9.90 -14.75
C LYS A 80 -3.77 8.76 -14.92
N LEU A 81 -4.93 8.86 -14.27
CA LEU A 81 -5.98 7.85 -14.24
C LEU A 81 -5.50 6.47 -13.75
N LYS A 82 -4.47 6.44 -12.92
CA LYS A 82 -3.90 5.20 -12.36
C LYS A 82 -4.57 4.86 -11.04
N PRO A 83 -4.60 3.57 -10.66
CA PRO A 83 -5.15 3.17 -9.37
C PRO A 83 -4.34 3.76 -8.21
N VAL A 84 -5.06 4.07 -7.13
CA VAL A 84 -4.50 4.44 -5.83
C VAL A 84 -4.82 3.32 -4.86
N SER A 85 -3.83 2.77 -4.20
CA SER A 85 -4.04 1.75 -3.19
C SER A 85 -4.19 2.33 -1.79
N LEU A 86 -5.05 1.69 -1.01
CA LEU A 86 -5.41 2.00 0.36
C LEU A 86 -5.13 0.79 1.24
N ASN A 87 -4.41 0.99 2.34
CA ASN A 87 -4.20 -0.06 3.33
C ASN A 87 -5.50 -0.41 4.05
N VAL A 88 -5.83 -1.70 4.08
CA VAL A 88 -7.05 -2.25 4.70
C VAL A 88 -6.64 -3.35 5.68
N ASP A 89 -6.74 -3.05 6.97
CA ASP A 89 -6.64 -4.05 8.05
C ASP A 89 -8.01 -4.69 8.34
N SER A 90 -8.03 -5.59 9.31
CA SER A 90 -9.27 -6.29 9.70
C SER A 90 -10.37 -5.35 10.17
N LEU A 91 -10.00 -4.30 10.93
CA LEU A 91 -10.96 -3.29 11.40
C LEU A 91 -11.60 -2.52 10.25
N ILE A 92 -10.79 -2.07 9.30
CA ILE A 92 -11.27 -1.34 8.12
C ILE A 92 -12.09 -2.25 7.21
N SER A 93 -11.71 -3.53 7.07
CA SER A 93 -12.51 -4.53 6.36
C SER A 93 -13.90 -4.69 6.97
N ASP A 94 -13.97 -4.86 8.30
CA ASP A 94 -15.23 -4.96 9.02
C ASP A 94 -16.08 -3.71 8.85
N TYR A 95 -15.48 -2.53 8.93
CA TYR A 95 -16.17 -1.26 8.67
C TYR A 95 -16.75 -1.21 7.26
N ILE A 96 -15.95 -1.52 6.23
CA ILE A 96 -16.42 -1.52 4.83
C ILE A 96 -17.57 -2.48 4.62
N MET A 97 -17.51 -3.69 5.20
CA MET A 97 -18.55 -4.72 5.02
C MET A 97 -19.85 -4.41 5.76
N ASN A 98 -19.77 -3.72 6.91
CA ASN A 98 -20.93 -3.41 7.73
C ASN A 98 -21.57 -2.06 7.43
N ASP A 99 -20.87 -1.15 6.74
CA ASP A 99 -21.43 0.13 6.31
C ASP A 99 -21.80 0.09 4.82
N LYS A 100 -23.12 0.04 4.56
CA LYS A 100 -23.64 -0.04 3.19
C LYS A 100 -23.29 1.20 2.37
N TYR A 101 -23.19 2.38 2.97
CA TYR A 101 -22.90 3.62 2.25
C TYR A 101 -21.48 3.57 1.68
N ILE A 102 -20.50 3.23 2.51
CA ILE A 102 -19.09 3.13 2.08
C ILE A 102 -18.90 1.99 1.07
N SER A 103 -19.55 0.83 1.28
CA SER A 103 -19.49 -0.29 0.33
C SER A 103 -20.04 0.08 -1.05
N ASP A 104 -21.24 0.70 -1.09
CA ASP A 104 -21.87 1.14 -2.35
C ASP A 104 -21.07 2.25 -3.04
N TYR A 105 -20.38 3.09 -2.28
CA TYR A 105 -19.49 4.11 -2.78
C TYR A 105 -18.24 3.48 -3.40
N LEU A 106 -17.50 2.65 -2.66
CA LEU A 106 -16.27 2.00 -3.11
C LEU A 106 -16.48 1.15 -4.37
N LYS A 107 -17.60 0.44 -4.45
CA LYS A 107 -17.96 -0.37 -5.62
C LYS A 107 -18.06 0.44 -6.93
N LYS A 108 -18.25 1.74 -6.85
CA LYS A 108 -18.34 2.63 -8.02
C LYS A 108 -16.97 3.19 -8.41
N GLN A 109 -15.99 3.10 -7.51
CA GLN A 109 -14.65 3.61 -7.75
C GLN A 109 -13.87 2.64 -8.65
N LYS A 110 -13.29 3.17 -9.74
CA LYS A 110 -12.51 2.39 -10.70
C LYS A 110 -11.00 2.52 -10.49
N ASN A 111 -10.62 3.46 -9.64
CA ASN A 111 -9.24 3.86 -9.40
C ASN A 111 -8.77 3.59 -7.97
N ILE A 112 -9.53 2.83 -7.18
CA ILE A 112 -9.13 2.41 -5.83
C ILE A 112 -8.80 0.92 -5.84
N ALA A 113 -7.72 0.54 -5.15
CA ALA A 113 -7.35 -0.83 -4.82
C ALA A 113 -7.15 -0.96 -3.30
N PHE A 114 -7.39 -2.13 -2.75
CA PHE A 114 -7.14 -2.43 -1.34
C PHE A 114 -5.83 -3.17 -1.19
N GLU A 115 -4.93 -2.67 -0.35
CA GLU A 115 -3.74 -3.38 0.09
C GLU A 115 -4.00 -4.05 1.44
N ILE A 116 -3.73 -5.35 1.49
CA ILE A 116 -3.82 -6.16 2.70
C ILE A 116 -2.48 -6.81 2.96
N ASN A 117 -2.03 -6.79 4.20
CA ASN A 117 -0.80 -7.44 4.61
C ASN A 117 -1.04 -8.84 5.19
N GLU A 118 0.04 -9.52 5.56
CA GLU A 118 0.01 -10.89 6.12
C GLU A 118 -0.76 -11.00 7.43
N GLU A 119 -0.93 -9.92 8.18
CA GLU A 119 -1.61 -9.91 9.48
C GLU A 119 -3.15 -9.83 9.34
N PHE A 120 -3.64 -9.69 8.10
CA PHE A 120 -5.07 -9.60 7.83
C PHE A 120 -5.81 -10.89 8.23
N HIS A 121 -6.62 -10.84 9.30
CA HIS A 121 -7.48 -11.92 9.79
C HIS A 121 -6.80 -13.31 9.87
N GLU A 122 -5.52 -13.39 10.24
CA GLU A 122 -4.79 -14.66 10.23
C GLU A 122 -5.11 -15.47 8.95
N PHE A 123 -4.46 -15.20 7.86
CA PHE A 123 -4.71 -15.70 6.49
C PHE A 123 -5.15 -17.17 6.35
N ASN A 124 -4.91 -17.99 7.38
CA ASN A 124 -5.25 -19.41 7.38
C ASN A 124 -6.68 -19.73 7.83
N THR A 125 -7.52 -18.73 8.10
CA THR A 125 -8.89 -18.94 8.56
C THR A 125 -9.89 -18.91 7.40
N LYS A 126 -11.02 -19.64 7.56
CA LYS A 126 -12.14 -19.58 6.60
C LYS A 126 -12.76 -18.17 6.54
N CYS A 127 -12.74 -17.42 7.64
CA CYS A 127 -13.23 -16.06 7.71
C CYS A 127 -12.43 -15.15 6.76
N CYS A 128 -11.10 -15.17 6.81
CA CYS A 128 -10.26 -14.38 5.94
C CYS A 128 -10.61 -14.55 4.45
N MET A 129 -10.74 -15.79 3.99
CA MET A 129 -11.11 -16.05 2.59
C MET A 129 -12.49 -15.54 2.21
N SER A 130 -13.44 -15.51 3.16
CA SER A 130 -14.77 -14.92 2.94
C SER A 130 -14.66 -13.41 2.76
N ASP A 131 -13.91 -12.75 3.64
CA ASP A 131 -13.78 -11.30 3.67
C ASP A 131 -13.02 -10.79 2.44
N LEU A 132 -11.94 -11.47 2.04
CA LEU A 132 -11.24 -11.18 0.80
C LEU A 132 -12.15 -11.29 -0.42
N LYS A 133 -13.00 -12.31 -0.49
CA LYS A 133 -13.99 -12.46 -1.56
C LYS A 133 -15.06 -11.38 -1.54
N CYS A 134 -15.41 -10.85 -0.37
CA CYS A 134 -16.33 -9.73 -0.26
C CYS A 134 -15.67 -8.42 -0.70
N LEU A 135 -14.45 -8.14 -0.21
CA LEU A 135 -13.67 -6.97 -0.61
C LEU A 135 -13.40 -6.94 -2.12
N SER A 136 -13.05 -8.08 -2.72
CA SER A 136 -12.74 -8.16 -4.16
C SER A 136 -13.94 -7.90 -5.08
N LYS A 137 -15.16 -7.92 -4.55
CA LYS A 137 -16.35 -7.49 -5.30
C LYS A 137 -16.52 -5.97 -5.34
N LEU A 138 -15.82 -5.26 -4.47
CA LEU A 138 -15.86 -3.81 -4.36
C LEU A 138 -14.70 -3.18 -5.13
N CYS A 139 -13.47 -3.58 -4.81
CA CYS A 139 -12.23 -3.06 -5.41
C CYS A 139 -11.22 -4.20 -5.63
N PRO A 140 -10.25 -4.06 -6.55
CA PRO A 140 -9.12 -4.98 -6.65
C PRO A 140 -8.41 -5.14 -5.31
N VAL A 141 -8.05 -6.37 -4.95
CA VAL A 141 -7.30 -6.67 -3.73
C VAL A 141 -5.87 -6.99 -4.08
N TRP A 142 -4.95 -6.30 -3.44
CA TRP A 142 -3.50 -6.46 -3.57
C TRP A 142 -2.94 -7.04 -2.28
N LEU A 143 -1.97 -7.92 -2.42
CA LEU A 143 -1.22 -8.43 -1.28
C LEU A 143 0.02 -7.59 -1.08
N ASP A 144 0.19 -7.05 0.11
CA ASP A 144 1.35 -6.26 0.53
C ASP A 144 2.33 -7.09 1.37
N ASP A 145 3.57 -6.63 1.46
CA ASP A 145 4.65 -7.19 2.28
C ASP A 145 4.99 -8.69 1.98
N PHE A 146 4.77 -9.18 0.73
CA PHE A 146 5.10 -10.58 0.42
C PHE A 146 6.57 -10.90 0.65
N GLY A 147 6.82 -11.89 1.48
CA GLY A 147 8.16 -12.40 1.82
C GLY A 147 8.69 -11.91 3.15
N ARG A 148 7.99 -10.99 3.84
CA ARG A 148 8.43 -10.46 5.14
C ARG A 148 8.30 -11.46 6.30
N GLY A 149 7.44 -12.45 6.19
CA GLY A 149 7.19 -13.34 7.32
C GLY A 149 6.53 -14.66 6.95
N LEU A 150 5.25 -14.80 7.25
CA LEU A 150 4.50 -16.02 7.13
C LEU A 150 3.87 -16.23 5.74
N THR A 151 3.89 -15.24 4.86
CA THR A 151 3.28 -15.36 3.54
C THR A 151 4.04 -16.38 2.72
N SER A 152 3.45 -17.53 2.61
CA SER A 152 3.96 -18.60 1.76
C SER A 152 3.28 -18.56 0.39
N ILE A 153 3.90 -19.20 -0.59
CA ILE A 153 3.28 -19.46 -1.90
C ILE A 153 1.87 -20.05 -1.73
N THR A 154 1.64 -20.82 -0.67
CA THR A 154 0.32 -21.40 -0.37
C THR A 154 -0.78 -20.35 -0.21
N ILE A 155 -0.48 -19.20 0.40
CA ILE A 155 -1.48 -18.14 0.59
C ILE A 155 -1.86 -17.50 -0.76
N ILE A 156 -0.88 -17.20 -1.59
CA ILE A 156 -1.16 -16.62 -2.92
C ILE A 156 -1.85 -17.61 -3.86
N GLN A 157 -1.78 -18.92 -3.59
CA GLN A 157 -2.53 -19.94 -4.31
C GLN A 157 -4.00 -20.02 -3.88
N MET A 158 -4.34 -19.56 -2.67
CA MET A 158 -5.70 -19.66 -2.13
C MET A 158 -6.63 -18.53 -2.59
N PHE A 159 -6.07 -17.41 -3.00
CA PHE A 159 -6.82 -16.24 -3.44
C PHE A 159 -6.17 -15.59 -4.66
N ASN A 160 -7.00 -15.17 -5.62
CA ASN A 160 -6.51 -14.52 -6.85
C ASN A 160 -6.33 -13.02 -6.61
N PHE A 161 -5.15 -12.63 -6.15
CA PHE A 161 -4.77 -11.24 -5.99
C PHE A 161 -4.60 -10.55 -7.34
N GLU A 162 -5.09 -9.31 -7.47
CA GLU A 162 -4.83 -8.51 -8.67
C GLU A 162 -3.35 -8.12 -8.77
N CYS A 163 -2.75 -7.77 -7.65
CA CYS A 163 -1.34 -7.41 -7.55
C CYS A 163 -0.72 -8.01 -6.28
N ILE A 164 0.57 -8.34 -6.35
CA ILE A 164 1.37 -8.74 -5.20
C ILE A 164 2.59 -7.82 -5.13
N LYS A 165 2.80 -7.20 -3.96
CA LYS A 165 3.95 -6.35 -3.67
C LYS A 165 5.01 -7.17 -2.94
N ILE A 166 6.21 -7.20 -3.48
CA ILE A 166 7.36 -7.87 -2.87
C ILE A 166 7.97 -6.91 -1.86
N ASP A 167 8.01 -7.32 -0.59
CA ASP A 167 8.57 -6.54 0.50
C ASP A 167 10.02 -6.12 0.23
N LYS A 168 10.38 -4.91 0.64
CA LYS A 168 11.69 -4.32 0.40
C LYS A 168 12.83 -5.10 1.05
N ASP A 169 12.65 -5.55 2.31
CA ASP A 169 13.71 -6.23 3.06
C ASP A 169 13.94 -7.61 2.44
N TYR A 170 12.86 -8.29 2.03
CA TYR A 170 12.93 -9.53 1.29
C TYR A 170 13.59 -9.35 -0.08
N PHE A 171 13.23 -8.31 -0.83
CA PHE A 171 13.90 -7.98 -2.09
C PHE A 171 15.39 -7.75 -1.89
N TRP A 172 15.78 -6.96 -0.88
CA TRP A 172 17.18 -6.69 -0.59
C TRP A 172 17.97 -7.93 -0.21
N GLU A 173 17.35 -8.90 0.47
CA GLU A 173 17.96 -10.19 0.78
C GLU A 173 18.26 -10.99 -0.49
N ILE A 174 17.28 -11.09 -1.40
CA ILE A 174 17.36 -12.02 -2.56
C ILE A 174 17.91 -11.37 -3.84
N GLN A 175 18.08 -10.05 -3.90
CA GLN A 175 18.38 -9.33 -5.14
C GLN A 175 19.66 -9.77 -5.85
N TYR A 176 20.64 -10.31 -5.14
CA TYR A 176 21.91 -10.80 -5.69
C TYR A 176 21.95 -12.30 -5.91
N GLU A 177 20.88 -13.01 -5.58
CA GLU A 177 20.81 -14.45 -5.69
C GLU A 177 20.03 -14.91 -6.93
N SER A 178 20.25 -16.15 -7.35
CA SER A 178 19.41 -16.79 -8.37
C SER A 178 17.95 -16.96 -7.94
N LYS A 179 17.69 -16.82 -6.64
CA LYS A 179 16.34 -16.84 -6.06
C LYS A 179 15.43 -15.73 -6.59
N LEU A 180 15.97 -14.52 -6.85
CA LEU A 180 15.16 -13.41 -7.38
C LEU A 180 14.39 -13.83 -8.63
N PHE A 181 15.09 -14.47 -9.59
CA PHE A 181 14.47 -14.94 -10.84
C PHE A 181 13.32 -15.93 -10.56
N LYS A 182 13.55 -16.92 -9.70
CA LYS A 182 12.55 -17.93 -9.37
C LYS A 182 11.34 -17.33 -8.70
N ILE A 183 11.56 -16.52 -7.65
CA ILE A 183 10.48 -15.92 -6.86
C ILE A 183 9.63 -14.99 -7.69
N LEU A 184 10.23 -14.06 -8.46
CA LEU A 184 9.45 -13.11 -9.25
C LEU A 184 8.59 -13.82 -10.32
N ASN A 185 9.14 -14.84 -10.99
CA ASN A 185 8.38 -15.60 -11.97
C ASN A 185 7.29 -16.45 -11.32
N GLU A 186 7.57 -17.04 -10.17
CA GLU A 186 6.59 -17.85 -9.42
C GLU A 186 5.45 -16.96 -8.93
N VAL A 187 5.73 -15.85 -8.24
CA VAL A 187 4.71 -14.90 -7.77
C VAL A 187 3.89 -14.37 -8.94
N LYS A 188 4.54 -14.00 -10.06
CA LYS A 188 3.85 -13.52 -11.26
C LYS A 188 2.87 -14.52 -11.85
N SER A 189 3.06 -15.82 -11.62
CA SER A 189 2.13 -16.85 -12.08
C SER A 189 0.81 -16.90 -11.29
N TYR A 190 0.74 -16.24 -10.13
CA TYR A 190 -0.42 -16.22 -9.24
C TYR A 190 -1.15 -14.87 -9.18
N CYS A 191 -0.69 -13.85 -9.89
CA CYS A 191 -1.33 -12.54 -9.91
C CYS A 191 -1.23 -11.88 -11.28
N ASN A 192 -2.08 -10.88 -11.51
CA ASN A 192 -2.05 -10.13 -12.78
C ASN A 192 -0.84 -9.21 -12.86
N PHE A 193 -0.38 -8.68 -11.71
CA PHE A 193 0.73 -7.76 -11.66
C PHE A 193 1.62 -7.95 -10.43
N VAL A 194 2.88 -7.55 -10.52
CA VAL A 194 3.85 -7.56 -9.42
C VAL A 194 4.43 -6.16 -9.26
N ILE A 195 4.56 -5.71 -8.02
CA ILE A 195 5.32 -4.53 -7.64
C ILE A 195 6.51 -4.99 -6.79
N VAL A 196 7.70 -4.50 -7.06
CA VAL A 196 8.89 -4.74 -6.23
C VAL A 196 9.19 -3.46 -5.46
N GLU A 197 9.16 -3.55 -4.15
CA GLU A 197 9.43 -2.44 -3.26
C GLU A 197 10.91 -2.28 -2.92
N GLY A 198 11.27 -1.11 -2.35
CA GLY A 198 12.63 -0.84 -1.91
C GLY A 198 13.65 -0.67 -3.02
N VAL A 199 13.21 -0.32 -4.24
CA VAL A 199 14.13 -0.02 -5.34
C VAL A 199 14.72 1.36 -5.15
N GLU A 200 16.03 1.43 -4.92
CA GLU A 200 16.76 2.67 -4.61
C GLU A 200 17.77 3.06 -5.69
N THR A 201 18.14 2.13 -6.58
CA THR A 201 19.16 2.37 -7.61
C THR A 201 18.68 1.96 -9.00
N ILE A 202 19.28 2.57 -10.02
CA ILE A 202 19.05 2.20 -11.43
C ILE A 202 19.48 0.75 -11.70
N GLU A 203 20.51 0.27 -11.04
CA GLU A 203 20.98 -1.10 -11.16
C GLU A 203 19.89 -2.09 -10.67
N GLN A 204 19.33 -1.85 -9.47
CA GLN A 204 18.22 -2.65 -8.93
C GLN A 204 17.02 -2.65 -9.88
N LYS A 205 16.60 -1.45 -10.35
CA LYS A 205 15.53 -1.31 -11.34
C LYS A 205 15.77 -2.18 -12.57
N ASN A 206 16.95 -2.04 -13.18
CA ASN A 206 17.28 -2.77 -14.41
C ASN A 206 17.31 -4.27 -14.18
N LYS A 207 17.81 -4.71 -13.02
CA LYS A 207 17.86 -6.12 -12.65
C LYS A 207 16.45 -6.71 -12.51
N VAL A 208 15.55 -6.05 -11.78
CA VAL A 208 14.16 -6.48 -11.62
C VAL A 208 13.46 -6.58 -12.99
N HIS A 209 13.54 -5.53 -13.80
CA HIS A 209 12.92 -5.50 -15.13
C HIS A 209 13.58 -6.43 -16.18
N SER A 210 14.72 -7.01 -15.88
CA SER A 210 15.31 -8.06 -16.73
C SER A 210 14.68 -9.42 -16.48
N VAL A 211 13.98 -9.59 -15.35
CA VAL A 211 13.40 -10.86 -14.91
C VAL A 211 11.93 -10.98 -15.29
N VAL A 212 11.14 -9.95 -15.00
CA VAL A 212 9.67 -10.02 -15.16
C VAL A 212 9.11 -8.64 -15.54
N ASP A 213 7.96 -8.65 -16.22
CA ASP A 213 7.17 -7.43 -16.43
C ASP A 213 6.43 -7.08 -15.13
N CYS A 214 6.89 -6.00 -14.48
CA CYS A 214 6.44 -5.54 -13.18
C CYS A 214 6.55 -4.03 -13.05
N ALA A 215 6.13 -3.47 -11.92
CA ALA A 215 6.53 -2.13 -11.50
C ALA A 215 7.53 -2.18 -10.36
N CYS A 216 8.22 -1.07 -10.17
CA CYS A 216 9.14 -0.85 -9.06
C CYS A 216 8.68 0.37 -8.26
N GLN A 217 8.78 0.29 -6.94
CA GLN A 217 8.47 1.35 -5.98
C GLN A 217 9.66 1.56 -5.04
N GLY A 218 9.93 2.81 -4.62
CA GLY A 218 10.96 3.08 -3.65
C GLY A 218 11.68 4.42 -3.84
N ARG A 219 12.75 4.60 -3.10
CA ARG A 219 13.47 5.89 -2.99
C ARG A 219 14.12 6.38 -4.29
N LEU A 220 14.27 5.52 -5.29
CA LEU A 220 14.73 5.94 -6.61
C LEU A 220 13.86 7.06 -7.20
N TRP A 221 12.58 7.12 -6.83
CA TRP A 221 11.60 8.10 -7.30
C TRP A 221 11.05 9.02 -6.20
N MET A 222 11.82 9.23 -5.13
CA MET A 222 11.36 10.05 -4.00
C MET A 222 11.06 11.51 -4.40
N SER A 223 11.68 12.01 -5.48
CA SER A 223 11.36 13.33 -6.06
C SER A 223 9.96 13.43 -6.67
N ASP A 224 9.36 12.29 -7.00
CA ASP A 224 8.09 12.20 -7.71
C ASP A 224 6.91 11.95 -6.75
N TYR A 225 7.18 11.89 -5.45
CA TYR A 225 6.15 11.78 -4.43
C TYR A 225 5.22 12.99 -4.48
N TYR A 226 3.92 12.73 -4.54
CA TYR A 226 2.92 13.78 -4.53
C TYR A 226 2.45 14.03 -3.09
N TYR A 227 2.78 15.21 -2.58
CA TYR A 227 2.38 15.65 -1.24
C TYR A 227 1.04 16.36 -1.33
N VAL A 228 0.04 15.85 -0.60
CA VAL A 228 -1.27 16.49 -0.53
C VAL A 228 -1.20 17.65 0.45
N GLU A 229 -1.55 18.84 0.00
CA GLU A 229 -1.72 20.01 0.86
C GLU A 229 -3.06 19.86 1.62
N ILE A 230 -3.00 19.83 2.95
CA ILE A 230 -4.18 19.77 3.84
C ILE A 230 -4.47 21.16 4.36
#